data_9114fe48950e8eed585aefbfde5bbfb9
#
_entry.id   9114fe48950e8eed585aefbfde5bbfb9
#
_cell.length_a   1.000
_cell.length_b   1.000
_cell.length_c   1.000
_cell.angle_alpha   90.00
_cell.angle_beta   90.00
_cell.angle_gamma   90.00
#
_symmetry.space_group_name_H-M   'P 1'
#
loop_
_entity.id
_entity.type
_entity.pdbx_description
1 polymer ?
#
loop_
_entity_poly.entity_id
_entity_poly.type
_entity_poly.pdbx_seq_one_letter_code
_entity_poly.pdbx_strand_id
1 'polypeptide(L)'
;MKKVLLLNGGKQFAHSDGRYNTTLHDTALAVLDRGGIDVKVTHIDAGYDVAEEVAKFLWADVIVYQMPGWWMGAPWIVKKYIDEVFTEGHGSLYASDGRTRSDASQKYGSGGLIQGKQYMLSLTWKIGRAHV
;
A
#
# COMPACT_ATOMS: atom_id res chain seq x y z
N MET A 1 2.10 18.84 9.87
CA MET A 1 1.97 18.53 8.43
C MET A 1 1.89 17.02 8.25
N LYS A 2 0.99 16.55 7.43
CA LYS A 2 0.83 15.11 7.20
C LYS A 2 1.96 14.58 6.35
N LYS A 3 2.33 13.33 6.61
CA LYS A 3 3.34 12.58 5.88
C LYS A 3 2.66 11.47 5.11
N VAL A 4 2.90 11.40 3.83
CA VAL A 4 2.24 10.44 2.93
C VAL A 4 3.26 9.46 2.38
N LEU A 5 2.95 8.17 2.50
CA LEU A 5 3.64 7.12 1.76
C LEU A 5 2.80 6.76 0.54
N LEU A 6 3.35 7.00 -0.65
CA LEU A 6 2.68 6.71 -1.92
C LEU A 6 3.31 5.45 -2.53
N LEU A 7 2.53 4.38 -2.57
CA LEU A 7 2.95 3.08 -3.11
C LEU A 7 2.43 2.94 -4.53
N ASN A 8 3.33 2.73 -5.47
CA ASN A 8 2.96 2.43 -6.86
C ASN A 8 3.02 0.92 -7.07
N GLY A 9 1.86 0.29 -7.20
CA GLY A 9 1.71 -1.14 -7.44
C GLY A 9 1.55 -1.51 -8.90
N GLY A 10 1.83 -0.59 -9.82
CA GLY A 10 1.76 -0.84 -11.24
C GLY A 10 2.94 -1.67 -11.76
N LYS A 11 2.70 -2.39 -12.83
CA LYS A 11 3.72 -3.19 -13.51
C LYS A 11 3.38 -3.30 -14.99
N GLN A 12 4.39 -3.16 -15.85
CA GLN A 12 4.22 -3.53 -17.24
C GLN A 12 4.17 -5.06 -17.34
N PHE A 13 3.05 -5.56 -17.79
CA PHE A 13 2.81 -7.00 -17.82
C PHE A 13 1.85 -7.37 -18.94
N ALA A 14 2.24 -8.35 -19.76
CA ALA A 14 1.45 -8.86 -20.87
C ALA A 14 1.00 -7.72 -21.83
N HIS A 15 -0.29 -7.43 -21.89
CA HIS A 15 -0.87 -6.42 -22.76
C HIS A 15 -1.05 -5.06 -22.11
N SER A 16 -0.59 -4.91 -20.86
CA SER A 16 -0.71 -3.66 -20.11
C SER A 16 0.66 -3.01 -19.95
N ASP A 17 0.78 -1.76 -20.34
CA ASP A 17 1.99 -0.96 -20.14
C ASP A 17 1.94 -0.12 -18.85
N GLY A 18 0.81 -0.15 -18.13
CA GLY A 18 0.67 0.56 -16.86
C GLY A 18 0.54 2.07 -16.97
N ARG A 19 0.27 2.62 -18.16
CA ARG A 19 0.26 4.08 -18.39
C ARG A 19 -0.75 4.81 -17.51
N TYR A 20 -1.97 4.29 -17.41
CA TYR A 20 -3.02 4.98 -16.64
C TYR A 20 -2.66 5.02 -15.16
N ASN A 21 -2.17 3.92 -14.63
CA ASN A 21 -1.68 3.88 -13.25
C ASN A 21 -0.53 4.85 -13.02
N THR A 22 0.43 4.92 -13.94
CA THR A 22 1.57 5.84 -13.87
C THR A 22 1.10 7.28 -13.91
N THR A 23 0.14 7.62 -14.78
CA THR A 23 -0.41 8.97 -14.88
C THR A 23 -1.06 9.41 -13.56
N LEU A 24 -1.84 8.53 -12.93
CA LEU A 24 -2.46 8.83 -11.65
C LEU A 24 -1.43 8.99 -10.54
N HIS A 25 -0.41 8.13 -10.53
CA HIS A 25 0.69 8.23 -9.57
C HIS A 25 1.42 9.57 -9.70
N ASP A 26 1.81 9.93 -10.91
CA ASP A 26 2.54 11.18 -11.17
C ASP A 26 1.68 12.41 -10.83
N THR A 27 0.39 12.36 -11.13
CA THR A 27 -0.55 13.43 -10.78
C THR A 27 -0.67 13.60 -9.28
N ALA A 28 -0.83 12.49 -8.55
CA ALA A 28 -0.91 12.52 -7.09
C ALA A 28 0.36 13.10 -6.48
N LEU A 29 1.53 12.66 -6.96
CA LEU A 29 2.81 13.15 -6.48
C LEU A 29 2.96 14.66 -6.71
N ALA A 30 2.58 15.14 -7.90
CA ALA A 30 2.65 16.57 -8.22
C ALA A 30 1.71 17.40 -7.34
N VAL A 31 0.50 16.92 -7.08
CA VAL A 31 -0.48 17.61 -6.22
C VAL A 31 0.03 17.68 -4.77
N LEU A 32 0.56 16.59 -4.25
CA LEU A 32 1.10 16.55 -2.90
C LEU A 32 2.31 17.48 -2.75
N ASP A 33 3.18 17.49 -3.74
CA ASP A 33 4.36 18.36 -3.75
C ASP A 33 3.96 19.85 -3.74
N ARG A 34 3.01 20.24 -4.58
CA ARG A 34 2.49 21.62 -4.60
C ARG A 34 1.82 22.01 -3.27
N GLY A 35 1.25 21.06 -2.56
CA GLY A 35 0.65 21.29 -1.25
C GLY A 35 1.66 21.37 -0.11
N GLY A 36 2.95 21.19 -0.38
CA GLY A 36 3.99 21.20 0.65
C GLY A 36 3.92 20.01 1.59
N ILE A 37 3.33 18.91 1.15
CA ILE A 37 3.19 17.68 1.95
C ILE A 37 4.44 16.84 1.80
N ASP A 38 4.95 16.30 2.91
CA ASP A 38 6.08 15.36 2.87
C ASP A 38 5.63 14.03 2.29
N VAL A 39 6.30 13.58 1.24
CA VAL A 39 5.95 12.34 0.54
C VAL A 39 7.17 11.44 0.44
N LYS A 40 6.99 10.16 0.76
CA LYS A 40 7.91 9.10 0.37
C LYS A 40 7.22 8.19 -0.63
N VAL A 41 7.97 7.70 -1.60
CA VAL A 41 7.45 6.91 -2.71
C VAL A 41 8.13 5.54 -2.72
N THR A 42 7.37 4.50 -3.02
CA THR A 42 7.90 3.19 -3.36
C THR A 42 7.29 2.73 -4.68
N HIS A 43 8.15 2.48 -5.66
CA HIS A 43 7.77 1.76 -6.88
C HIS A 43 8.03 0.27 -6.64
N ILE A 44 6.98 -0.47 -6.36
CA ILE A 44 7.09 -1.88 -5.94
C ILE A 44 7.83 -2.72 -7.00
N ASP A 45 7.49 -2.51 -8.27
CA ASP A 45 8.10 -3.26 -9.38
C ASP A 45 9.60 -2.99 -9.56
N ALA A 46 10.07 -1.84 -9.11
CA ALA A 46 11.49 -1.47 -9.18
C ALA A 46 12.35 -2.16 -8.12
N GLY A 47 11.74 -2.81 -7.16
CA GLY A 47 12.43 -3.40 -6.02
C GLY A 47 12.45 -2.48 -4.80
N TYR A 48 12.68 -3.05 -3.65
CA TYR A 48 12.66 -2.32 -2.37
C TYR A 48 13.45 -3.11 -1.32
N ASP A 49 13.92 -2.38 -0.31
CA ASP A 49 14.47 -2.96 0.90
C ASP A 49 13.37 -3.12 1.94
N VAL A 50 13.13 -4.32 2.42
CA VAL A 50 12.00 -4.62 3.30
C VAL A 50 12.04 -3.83 4.61
N ALA A 51 13.22 -3.71 5.22
CA ALA A 51 13.37 -2.96 6.47
C ALA A 51 13.09 -1.46 6.28
N GLU A 52 13.55 -0.89 5.16
CA GLU A 52 13.25 0.50 4.82
C GLU A 52 11.76 0.72 4.62
N GLU A 53 11.07 -0.25 4.02
CA GLU A 53 9.63 -0.16 3.82
C GLU A 53 8.87 -0.18 5.15
N VAL A 54 9.27 -1.02 6.10
CA VAL A 54 8.71 -0.99 7.46
C VAL A 54 8.88 0.40 8.07
N ALA A 55 10.06 1.00 7.94
CA ALA A 55 10.32 2.35 8.45
C ALA A 55 9.42 3.39 7.78
N LYS A 56 9.14 3.26 6.49
CA LYS A 56 8.21 4.16 5.78
C LYS A 56 6.79 4.06 6.31
N PHE A 57 6.32 2.84 6.61
CA PHE A 57 5.00 2.66 7.23
C PHE A 57 4.92 3.30 8.61
N LEU A 58 5.98 3.19 9.41
CA LEU A 58 6.02 3.83 10.72
C LEU A 58 6.06 5.36 10.60
N TRP A 59 6.77 5.87 9.61
CA TRP A 59 6.89 7.31 9.36
C TRP A 59 5.60 7.96 8.88
N ALA A 60 4.84 7.28 8.02
CA ALA A 60 3.69 7.87 7.34
C ALA A 60 2.48 8.05 8.26
N ASP A 61 1.73 9.12 8.02
CA ASP A 61 0.39 9.32 8.58
C ASP A 61 -0.68 8.74 7.68
N VAL A 62 -0.43 8.77 6.38
CA VAL A 62 -1.35 8.27 5.35
C VAL A 62 -0.59 7.37 4.38
N ILE A 63 -1.15 6.21 4.10
CA ILE A 63 -0.61 5.28 3.11
C ILE A 63 -1.57 5.22 1.93
N VAL A 64 -1.06 5.51 0.73
CA VAL A 64 -1.83 5.47 -0.51
C VAL A 64 -1.30 4.34 -1.38
N TYR A 65 -2.19 3.45 -1.77
CA TYR A 65 -1.89 2.38 -2.72
C TYR A 65 -2.47 2.78 -4.08
N GLN A 66 -1.61 3.14 -5.02
CA GLN A 66 -1.98 3.39 -6.41
C GLN A 66 -1.64 2.17 -7.24
N MET A 67 -2.63 1.44 -7.70
CA MET A 67 -2.42 0.17 -8.39
C MET A 67 -3.53 -0.17 -9.37
N PRO A 68 -3.23 -0.93 -10.44
CA PRO A 68 -4.28 -1.47 -11.28
C PRO A 68 -4.99 -2.64 -10.59
N GLY A 69 -6.27 -2.82 -10.89
CA GLY A 69 -6.99 -4.02 -10.49
C GLY A 69 -6.77 -5.12 -11.53
N TRP A 70 -6.19 -6.22 -11.12
CA TRP A 70 -5.95 -7.39 -11.95
C TRP A 70 -6.75 -8.57 -11.39
N TRP A 71 -7.59 -9.16 -12.22
CA TRP A 71 -8.38 -10.33 -11.81
C TRP A 71 -9.08 -10.12 -10.47
N MET A 72 -9.78 -9.00 -10.35
CA MET A 72 -10.58 -8.62 -9.18
C MET A 72 -9.79 -8.31 -7.92
N GLY A 73 -8.48 -8.13 -8.03
CA GLY A 73 -7.64 -7.87 -6.87
C GLY A 73 -6.42 -7.04 -7.20
N ALA A 74 -5.53 -6.93 -6.24
CA ALA A 74 -4.24 -6.27 -6.42
C ALA A 74 -3.34 -7.11 -7.34
N PRO A 75 -2.40 -6.46 -8.06
CA PRO A 75 -1.36 -7.20 -8.77
C PRO A 75 -0.56 -8.09 -7.81
N TRP A 76 -0.07 -9.23 -8.30
CA TRP A 76 0.66 -10.17 -7.46
C TRP A 76 1.89 -9.55 -6.79
N ILE A 77 2.54 -8.56 -7.42
CA ILE A 77 3.70 -7.89 -6.82
C ILE A 77 3.31 -7.10 -5.58
N VAL A 78 2.09 -6.58 -5.51
CA VAL A 78 1.57 -5.88 -4.32
C VAL A 78 1.34 -6.87 -3.18
N LYS A 79 0.80 -8.04 -3.48
CA LYS A 79 0.61 -9.08 -2.46
C LYS A 79 1.96 -9.56 -1.92
N LYS A 80 2.95 -9.75 -2.80
CA LYS A 80 4.32 -10.09 -2.40
C LYS A 80 4.90 -9.02 -1.47
N TYR A 81 4.74 -7.75 -1.83
CA TYR A 81 5.17 -6.61 -1.01
C TYR A 81 4.53 -6.67 0.38
N ILE A 82 3.22 -6.85 0.44
CA ILE A 82 2.49 -6.95 1.72
C ILE A 82 3.01 -8.11 2.55
N ASP A 83 3.17 -9.28 1.94
CA ASP A 83 3.63 -10.48 2.64
C ASP A 83 5.04 -10.27 3.23
N GLU A 84 5.95 -9.68 2.46
CA GLU A 84 7.32 -9.45 2.90
C GLU A 84 7.41 -8.35 3.96
N VAL A 85 6.82 -7.21 3.68
CA VAL A 85 6.95 -6.02 4.54
C VAL A 85 6.20 -6.22 5.87
N PHE A 86 5.00 -6.76 5.82
CA PHE A 86 4.23 -6.95 7.03
C PHE A 86 4.78 -8.09 7.89
N THR A 87 5.36 -9.10 7.28
CA THR A 87 6.07 -10.15 8.05
C THR A 87 7.25 -9.57 8.81
N GLU A 88 8.07 -8.76 8.16
CA GLU A 88 9.19 -8.05 8.80
C GLU A 88 8.71 -7.05 9.85
N GLY A 89 7.52 -6.51 9.67
CA GLY A 89 6.92 -5.54 10.59
C GLY A 89 6.40 -6.11 11.90
N HIS A 90 6.53 -7.41 12.14
CA HIS A 90 6.14 -8.00 13.41
C HIS A 90 6.89 -7.34 14.57
N GLY A 91 6.16 -6.91 15.56
CA GLY A 91 6.72 -6.19 16.72
C GLY A 91 6.75 -4.67 16.56
N SER A 92 6.62 -4.14 15.34
CA SER A 92 6.60 -2.69 15.09
C SER A 92 5.30 -2.23 14.42
N LEU A 93 4.84 -2.93 13.38
CA LEU A 93 3.56 -2.62 12.75
C LEU A 93 2.39 -3.31 13.44
N TYR A 94 2.64 -4.47 13.99
CA TYR A 94 1.67 -5.24 14.75
C TYR A 94 2.37 -6.19 15.72
N ALA A 95 1.60 -6.71 16.67
CA ALA A 95 2.05 -7.73 17.61
C ALA A 95 0.89 -8.70 17.87
N SER A 96 1.16 -9.78 18.61
CA SER A 96 0.10 -10.69 19.04
C SER A 96 -0.89 -9.94 19.94
N ASP A 97 -2.17 -10.08 19.67
CA ASP A 97 -3.23 -9.50 20.50
C ASP A 97 -3.55 -10.39 21.71
N GLY A 98 -3.01 -11.61 21.76
CA GLY A 98 -3.22 -12.55 22.86
C GLY A 98 -4.63 -13.13 22.97
N ARG A 99 -5.54 -12.74 22.08
CA ARG A 99 -6.98 -13.05 22.18
C ARG A 99 -7.30 -14.55 22.26
N THR A 100 -6.45 -15.40 21.72
CA THR A 100 -6.70 -16.84 21.69
C THR A 100 -6.08 -17.60 22.87
N ARG A 101 -5.18 -16.95 23.60
CA ARG A 101 -4.40 -17.64 24.65
C ARG A 101 -4.45 -16.94 25.98
N SER A 102 -4.26 -15.63 26.01
CA SER A 102 -4.10 -14.86 27.25
C SER A 102 -5.28 -13.97 27.57
N ASP A 103 -6.06 -13.54 26.60
CA ASP A 103 -7.19 -12.65 26.82
C ASP A 103 -8.29 -12.86 25.78
N ALA A 104 -9.35 -13.55 26.20
CA ALA A 104 -10.50 -13.85 25.35
C ALA A 104 -11.36 -12.61 25.03
N SER A 105 -11.16 -11.51 25.76
CA SER A 105 -11.90 -10.24 25.52
C SER A 105 -11.30 -9.44 24.37
N GLN A 106 -10.08 -9.72 23.94
CA GLN A 106 -9.43 -9.03 22.83
C GLN A 106 -10.13 -9.33 21.50
N LYS A 107 -10.27 -8.29 20.70
CA LYS A 107 -10.93 -8.40 19.39
C LYS A 107 -9.92 -8.59 18.29
N TYR A 108 -10.40 -9.09 17.17
CA TYR A 108 -9.61 -9.24 15.96
C TYR A 108 -9.03 -7.87 15.54
N GLY A 109 -7.73 -7.83 15.23
CA GLY A 109 -7.05 -6.60 14.84
C GLY A 109 -6.52 -5.75 15.99
N SER A 110 -6.78 -6.12 17.25
CA SER A 110 -6.30 -5.33 18.40
C SER A 110 -4.78 -5.36 18.56
N GLY A 111 -4.07 -6.25 17.85
CA GLY A 111 -2.62 -6.30 17.83
C GLY A 111 -1.94 -5.28 16.92
N GLY A 112 -2.70 -4.47 16.19
CA GLY A 112 -2.14 -3.40 15.35
C GLY A 112 -1.47 -2.31 16.17
N LEU A 113 -0.23 -1.96 15.82
CA LEU A 113 0.56 -0.96 16.54
C LEU A 113 0.59 0.41 15.86
N ILE A 114 0.03 0.52 14.65
CA ILE A 114 -0.01 1.75 13.88
C ILE A 114 -1.44 2.31 13.76
N GLN A 115 -2.22 2.13 14.78
CA GLN A 115 -3.58 2.67 14.85
C GLN A 115 -3.56 4.20 14.74
N GLY A 116 -4.61 4.75 14.13
CA GLY A 116 -4.70 6.19 13.89
C GLY A 116 -4.15 6.64 12.54
N LYS A 117 -3.42 5.80 11.84
CA LYS A 117 -3.02 6.08 10.46
C LYS A 117 -4.20 5.90 9.52
N GLN A 118 -4.17 6.62 8.42
CA GLN A 118 -5.18 6.53 7.37
C GLN A 118 -4.61 5.79 6.17
N TYR A 119 -5.48 5.18 5.38
CA TYR A 119 -5.07 4.58 4.11
C TYR A 119 -6.08 4.89 3.02
N MET A 120 -5.62 4.83 1.79
CA MET A 120 -6.45 5.02 0.60
C MET A 120 -6.04 4.01 -0.46
N LEU A 121 -7.03 3.38 -1.07
CA LEU A 121 -6.82 2.52 -2.23
C LEU A 121 -7.30 3.27 -3.47
N SER A 122 -6.38 3.51 -4.39
CA SER A 122 -6.68 4.16 -5.68
C SER A 122 -6.44 3.14 -6.78
N LEU A 123 -7.53 2.69 -7.39
CA LEU A 123 -7.51 1.56 -8.31
C LEU A 123 -7.91 1.99 -9.72
N THR A 124 -7.22 1.41 -10.71
CA THR A 124 -7.63 1.52 -12.11
C THR A 124 -8.18 0.17 -12.56
N TRP A 125 -9.28 0.19 -13.27
CA TRP A 125 -9.92 -1.02 -13.77
C TRP A 125 -10.06 -0.96 -15.28
N LYS A 126 -9.77 -2.08 -15.94
CA LYS A 126 -10.13 -2.23 -17.33
C LYS A 126 -11.58 -2.69 -17.40
N ILE A 127 -12.44 -1.84 -17.94
CA ILE A 127 -13.82 -2.21 -18.19
C ILE A 127 -13.85 -2.88 -19.56
N GLY A 128 -14.10 -4.17 -19.59
CA GLY A 128 -14.31 -4.89 -20.83
C GLY A 128 -15.54 -4.39 -21.56
N ARG A 129 -15.49 -4.35 -22.89
CA ARG A 129 -16.68 -4.10 -23.68
C ARG A 129 -17.68 -5.21 -23.40
N ALA A 130 -18.91 -4.83 -23.13
CA ALA A 130 -19.98 -5.81 -23.14
C ALA A 130 -20.10 -6.36 -24.57
N HIS A 131 -19.88 -7.64 -24.72
CA HIS A 131 -20.16 -8.32 -25.96
C HIS A 131 -21.63 -8.70 -25.97
N VAL A 132 -22.34 -8.13 -26.88
CA VAL A 132 -23.74 -8.47 -27.11
C VAL A 132 -23.80 -9.67 -28.03
#